data_b9716b755401e7b910dce349efdcfa37
#
_entry.id   b9716b755401e7b910dce349efdcfa37
#
_cell.length_a   1.000
_cell.length_b   1.000
_cell.length_c   1.000
_cell.angle_alpha   90.00
_cell.angle_beta   90.00
_cell.angle_gamma   90.00
#
_symmetry.space_group_name_H-M   'P 1'
#
loop_
_entity.id
_entity.type
_entity.pdbx_description
1 polymer ?
#
loop_
_entity_poly.entity_id
_entity_poly.type
_entity_poly.pdbx_seq_one_letter_code
_entity_poly.pdbx_strand_id
1 'polypeptide(L)'
;SIVIPIETDRAQELLEEGYIKVRFLKNQYESWGQVFILPGIDGNTYLQLKFNNSMVTFTSDRYLDIELILNDEVGLKIPNSSIVEKEFFLIDEDFVITSGDSGSEGVIRQCYLEDGTISSEFVETDVYSYDSEEKVYYLDASVLNAGDVLYKTDSQETYTVSKRASLIGVYNMNKGYADFKQIQILNQNEE
;
A
#
# COMPACT_ATOMS: atom_id res chain seq x y z
N SER A 1 31.45 0.53 16.69
CA SER A 1 30.92 -0.50 15.78
C SER A 1 30.59 -1.78 16.53
N ILE A 2 29.61 -2.51 16.06
CA ILE A 2 29.23 -3.83 16.56
C ILE A 2 29.51 -4.84 15.45
N VAL A 3 29.97 -6.03 15.83
CA VAL A 3 30.23 -7.12 14.90
C VAL A 3 29.41 -8.34 15.33
N ILE A 4 28.69 -8.94 14.39
CA ILE A 4 27.76 -10.04 14.61
C ILE A 4 28.07 -11.17 13.63
N PRO A 5 28.21 -12.43 14.07
CA PRO A 5 28.29 -13.57 13.18
C PRO A 5 26.94 -13.75 12.47
N ILE A 6 26.96 -13.99 11.16
CA ILE A 6 25.74 -14.11 10.35
C ILE A 6 25.99 -15.03 9.15
N GLU A 7 24.95 -15.65 8.65
CA GLU A 7 25.01 -16.41 7.40
C GLU A 7 25.27 -15.50 6.19
N THR A 8 26.05 -15.96 5.23
CA THR A 8 26.53 -15.15 4.10
C THR A 8 25.38 -14.60 3.26
N ASP A 9 24.36 -15.41 2.97
CA ASP A 9 23.21 -14.99 2.16
C ASP A 9 22.44 -13.87 2.86
N ARG A 10 22.24 -14.03 4.19
CA ARG A 10 21.57 -13.00 4.99
C ARG A 10 22.37 -11.72 5.11
N ALA A 11 23.71 -11.82 5.17
CA ALA A 11 24.58 -10.65 5.18
C ALA A 11 24.47 -9.84 3.88
N GLN A 12 24.31 -10.51 2.74
CA GLN A 12 24.15 -9.85 1.45
C GLN A 12 22.81 -9.10 1.33
N GLU A 13 21.72 -9.72 1.77
CA GLU A 13 20.40 -9.04 1.83
C GLU A 13 20.49 -7.75 2.66
N LEU A 14 21.11 -7.83 3.85
CA LEU A 14 21.23 -6.68 4.73
C LEU A 14 22.20 -5.61 4.20
N LEU A 15 23.19 -6.00 3.40
CA LEU A 15 24.09 -5.05 2.73
C LEU A 15 23.36 -4.22 1.67
N GLU A 16 22.39 -4.81 0.95
CA GLU A 16 21.54 -4.11 -0.03
C GLU A 16 20.69 -3.02 0.63
N GLU A 17 20.21 -3.24 1.87
CA GLU A 17 19.52 -2.24 2.67
C GLU A 17 20.41 -1.03 3.03
N GLY A 18 21.72 -1.26 3.17
CA GLY A 18 22.72 -0.24 3.48
C GLY A 18 22.70 0.27 4.92
N TYR A 19 21.54 0.39 5.54
CA TYR A 19 21.34 0.78 6.93
C TYR A 19 20.30 -0.09 7.60
N ILE A 20 20.54 -0.44 8.87
CA ILE A 20 19.63 -1.26 9.67
C ILE A 20 19.35 -0.55 10.99
N LYS A 21 18.11 -0.57 11.42
CA LYS A 21 17.71 -0.12 12.75
C LYS A 21 18.02 -1.21 13.78
N VAL A 22 18.66 -0.83 14.87
CA VAL A 22 19.10 -1.71 15.93
C VAL A 22 18.54 -1.24 17.25
N ARG A 23 17.90 -2.15 18.00
CA ARG A 23 17.48 -1.90 19.38
C ARG A 23 18.48 -2.54 20.34
N PHE A 24 18.96 -1.75 21.29
CA PHE A 24 19.83 -2.21 22.38
C PHE A 24 18.96 -2.66 23.56
N LEU A 25 18.95 -3.97 23.86
CA LEU A 25 18.02 -4.53 24.82
C LEU A 25 18.27 -4.03 26.26
N LYS A 26 19.50 -3.63 26.58
CA LYS A 26 19.88 -3.13 27.90
C LYS A 26 19.10 -1.88 28.34
N ASN A 27 18.79 -0.98 27.41
CA ASN A 27 18.14 0.31 27.70
C ASN A 27 17.02 0.68 26.71
N GLN A 28 16.63 -0.25 25.84
CA GLN A 28 15.61 -0.07 24.78
C GLN A 28 15.93 1.09 23.81
N TYR A 29 17.21 1.49 23.73
CA TYR A 29 17.65 2.53 22.83
C TYR A 29 17.72 2.00 21.40
N GLU A 30 17.21 2.78 20.44
CA GLU A 30 17.23 2.46 19.01
C GLU A 30 18.16 3.41 18.26
N SER A 31 18.90 2.86 17.32
CA SER A 31 19.78 3.63 16.44
C SER A 31 19.96 2.97 15.09
N TRP A 32 20.23 3.78 14.07
CA TRP A 32 20.56 3.30 12.75
C TRP A 32 22.05 2.97 12.64
N GLY A 33 22.37 1.75 12.21
CA GLY A 33 23.72 1.29 11.92
C GLY A 33 23.93 1.13 10.43
N GLN A 34 25.03 1.66 9.91
CA GLN A 34 25.47 1.39 8.54
C GLN A 34 26.05 -0.01 8.45
N VAL A 35 25.64 -0.75 7.43
CA VAL A 35 25.97 -2.16 7.22
C VAL A 35 27.27 -2.32 6.44
N PHE A 36 28.15 -3.20 6.92
CA PHE A 36 29.34 -3.67 6.22
C PHE A 36 29.49 -5.18 6.44
N ILE A 37 30.05 -5.87 5.46
CA ILE A 37 30.39 -7.29 5.57
C ILE A 37 31.89 -7.41 5.83
N LEU A 38 32.27 -8.23 6.81
CA LEU A 38 33.62 -8.57 7.13
C LEU A 38 33.82 -10.10 6.96
N PRO A 39 34.73 -10.55 6.08
CA PRO A 39 35.13 -11.95 6.04
C PRO A 39 35.96 -12.27 7.28
N GLY A 40 35.58 -13.31 8.00
CA GLY A 40 36.37 -13.80 9.12
C GLY A 40 37.53 -14.68 8.68
N ILE A 41 38.61 -14.68 9.48
CA ILE A 41 39.78 -15.57 9.26
C ILE A 41 39.38 -17.04 9.46
N ASP A 42 38.33 -17.28 10.19
CA ASP A 42 37.73 -18.60 10.48
C ASP A 42 36.82 -19.13 9.37
N GLY A 43 36.70 -18.39 8.26
CA GLY A 43 35.81 -18.70 7.14
C GLY A 43 34.36 -18.34 7.34
N ASN A 44 33.98 -17.72 8.48
CA ASN A 44 32.65 -17.23 8.75
C ASN A 44 32.46 -15.81 8.20
N THR A 45 31.20 -15.44 7.97
CA THR A 45 30.82 -14.09 7.57
C THR A 45 30.36 -13.30 8.82
N TYR A 46 30.78 -12.06 8.90
CA TYR A 46 30.43 -11.16 9.99
C TYR A 46 29.79 -9.89 9.43
N LEU A 47 28.72 -9.45 10.08
CA LEU A 47 28.10 -8.16 9.84
C LEU A 47 28.71 -7.12 10.78
N GLN A 48 29.29 -6.06 10.23
CA GLN A 48 29.71 -4.91 11.01
C GLN A 48 28.71 -3.79 10.88
N LEU A 49 28.22 -3.31 12.03
CA LEU A 49 27.33 -2.17 12.11
C LEU A 49 28.10 -0.95 12.66
N LYS A 50 28.17 0.12 11.87
CA LYS A 50 28.78 1.40 12.26
C LYS A 50 27.71 2.43 12.60
N PHE A 51 27.86 3.07 13.73
CA PHE A 51 26.96 4.11 14.24
C PHE A 51 27.68 5.45 14.27
N ASN A 52 27.02 6.50 13.77
CA ASN A 52 27.58 7.86 13.70
C ASN A 52 27.14 8.74 14.90
N ASN A 53 26.27 8.21 15.74
CA ASN A 53 25.79 8.89 16.94
C ASN A 53 26.47 8.35 18.22
N SER A 54 26.25 9.03 19.33
CA SER A 54 26.90 8.82 20.61
C SER A 54 26.73 7.42 21.20
N MET A 55 27.47 6.44 20.70
CA MET A 55 27.58 5.10 21.27
C MET A 55 28.42 5.08 22.57
N VAL A 56 28.71 6.25 23.14
CA VAL A 56 29.57 6.39 24.33
C VAL A 56 29.06 5.59 25.52
N THR A 57 27.73 5.43 25.61
CA THR A 57 27.09 4.67 26.71
C THR A 57 27.48 3.19 26.74
N PHE A 58 27.93 2.62 25.63
CA PHE A 58 28.24 1.19 25.48
C PHE A 58 29.72 0.90 25.30
N THR A 59 30.60 1.90 25.43
CA THR A 59 32.05 1.74 25.19
C THR A 59 32.73 0.83 26.19
N SER A 60 32.15 0.62 27.36
CA SER A 60 32.64 -0.29 28.38
C SER A 60 32.15 -1.73 28.27
N ASP A 61 31.13 -1.96 27.42
CA ASP A 61 30.52 -3.27 27.29
C ASP A 61 31.20 -4.03 26.15
N ARG A 62 31.72 -5.23 26.47
CA ARG A 62 32.39 -6.11 25.49
C ARG A 62 31.37 -6.86 24.63
N TYR A 63 30.22 -7.17 25.19
CA TYR A 63 29.10 -7.85 24.55
C TYR A 63 27.85 -7.04 24.79
N LEU A 64 27.02 -6.95 23.75
CA LEU A 64 25.74 -6.23 23.76
C LEU A 64 24.65 -7.15 23.20
N ASP A 65 23.57 -7.26 23.94
CA ASP A 65 22.36 -7.90 23.44
C ASP A 65 21.60 -6.88 22.60
N ILE A 66 21.42 -7.21 21.32
CA ILE A 66 20.78 -6.35 20.34
C ILE A 66 19.70 -7.11 19.56
N GLU A 67 18.73 -6.38 19.08
CA GLU A 67 17.71 -6.83 18.15
C GLU A 67 17.86 -6.04 16.85
N LEU A 68 17.96 -6.75 15.70
CA LEU A 68 17.92 -6.13 14.39
C LEU A 68 16.45 -5.93 13.99
N ILE A 69 16.06 -4.68 13.77
CA ILE A 69 14.74 -4.33 13.29
C ILE A 69 14.82 -4.28 11.76
N LEU A 70 14.44 -5.38 11.12
CA LEU A 70 14.64 -5.60 9.68
C LEU A 70 13.52 -5.03 8.81
N ASN A 71 12.38 -4.73 9.40
CA ASN A 71 11.22 -4.18 8.70
C ASN A 71 10.67 -3.00 9.52
N ASP A 72 11.30 -1.84 9.37
CA ASP A 72 10.69 -0.59 9.78
C ASP A 72 9.84 -0.07 8.60
N GLU A 73 8.93 -0.91 8.12
CA GLU A 73 7.84 -0.41 7.28
C GLU A 73 7.04 0.55 8.15
N VAL A 74 7.27 1.84 7.93
CA VAL A 74 6.61 2.91 8.66
C VAL A 74 5.14 2.91 8.25
N GLY A 75 4.36 2.06 8.91
CA GLY A 75 2.92 2.00 8.77
C GLY A 75 2.23 2.84 9.83
N LEU A 76 1.07 3.37 9.49
CA LEU A 76 0.16 3.94 10.48
C LEU A 76 -0.43 2.82 11.32
N LYS A 77 -0.41 2.99 12.65
CA LYS A 77 -1.11 2.08 13.57
C LYS A 77 -2.57 2.47 13.62
N ILE A 78 -3.43 1.56 13.23
CA ILE A 78 -4.88 1.72 13.27
C ILE A 78 -5.51 0.58 14.06
N PRO A 79 -6.63 0.81 14.78
CA PRO A 79 -7.37 -0.24 15.44
C PRO A 79 -7.92 -1.26 14.42
N ASN A 80 -7.87 -2.55 14.73
CA ASN A 80 -8.45 -3.59 13.88
C ASN A 80 -9.94 -3.35 13.59
N SER A 81 -10.67 -2.78 14.56
CA SER A 81 -12.09 -2.40 14.42
C SER A 81 -12.36 -1.29 13.40
N SER A 82 -11.34 -0.57 12.96
CA SER A 82 -11.46 0.47 11.92
C SER A 82 -11.26 -0.06 10.51
N ILE A 83 -10.82 -1.31 10.38
CA ILE A 83 -10.61 -1.96 9.09
C ILE A 83 -11.96 -2.43 8.57
N VAL A 84 -12.27 -2.02 7.34
CA VAL A 84 -13.52 -2.39 6.67
C VAL A 84 -13.22 -2.97 5.28
N GLU A 85 -14.12 -3.82 4.83
CA GLU A 85 -14.14 -4.31 3.46
C GLU A 85 -15.27 -3.62 2.72
N LYS A 86 -14.97 -3.04 1.56
CA LYS A 86 -15.95 -2.33 0.71
C LYS A 86 -15.95 -2.94 -0.68
N GLU A 87 -17.13 -3.20 -1.23
CA GLU A 87 -17.31 -3.68 -2.60
C GLU A 87 -17.28 -2.55 -3.61
N PHE A 88 -16.67 -2.82 -4.76
CA PHE A 88 -16.58 -1.94 -5.91
C PHE A 88 -16.97 -2.68 -7.18
N PHE A 89 -17.44 -1.95 -8.19
CA PHE A 89 -17.53 -2.48 -9.53
C PHE A 89 -16.18 -2.38 -10.24
N LEU A 90 -15.82 -3.45 -10.96
CA LEU A 90 -14.65 -3.47 -11.84
C LEU A 90 -15.08 -3.05 -13.24
N ILE A 91 -14.55 -1.93 -13.70
CA ILE A 91 -14.85 -1.37 -15.02
C ILE A 91 -13.56 -1.31 -15.82
N ASP A 92 -13.62 -1.84 -17.05
CA ASP A 92 -12.49 -1.81 -17.99
C ASP A 92 -12.04 -0.36 -18.23
N GLU A 93 -10.72 -0.14 -18.31
CA GLU A 93 -10.11 1.19 -18.44
C GLU A 93 -10.66 1.99 -19.62
N ASP A 94 -11.05 1.32 -20.69
CA ASP A 94 -11.57 1.93 -21.92
C ASP A 94 -12.95 2.59 -21.74
N PHE A 95 -13.67 2.27 -20.68
CA PHE A 95 -15.02 2.80 -20.36
C PHE A 95 -15.01 3.89 -19.31
N VAL A 96 -13.86 4.18 -18.70
CA VAL A 96 -13.68 5.26 -17.74
C VAL A 96 -13.08 6.46 -18.43
N ILE A 97 -13.74 7.61 -18.31
CA ILE A 97 -13.31 8.84 -18.96
C ILE A 97 -13.17 9.99 -17.97
N THR A 98 -12.35 10.97 -18.34
CA THR A 98 -12.26 12.24 -17.60
C THR A 98 -13.07 13.28 -18.33
N SER A 99 -14.00 13.93 -17.65
CA SER A 99 -14.78 15.03 -18.23
C SER A 99 -13.89 16.22 -18.57
N GLY A 100 -14.00 16.71 -19.82
CA GLY A 100 -13.19 17.84 -20.30
C GLY A 100 -13.45 19.17 -19.58
N ASP A 101 -14.66 19.35 -19.05
CA ASP A 101 -15.08 20.61 -18.42
C ASP A 101 -14.77 20.68 -16.92
N SER A 102 -14.96 19.57 -16.20
CA SER A 102 -14.78 19.51 -14.74
C SER A 102 -13.48 18.84 -14.30
N GLY A 103 -12.86 18.05 -15.18
CA GLY A 103 -11.75 17.17 -14.83
C GLY A 103 -12.16 15.99 -13.94
N SER A 104 -13.46 15.75 -13.75
CA SER A 104 -14.00 14.65 -12.96
C SER A 104 -13.92 13.35 -13.75
N GLU A 105 -13.62 12.26 -13.08
CA GLU A 105 -13.66 10.91 -13.65
C GLU A 105 -15.09 10.35 -13.62
N GLY A 106 -15.41 9.51 -14.60
CA GLY A 106 -16.72 8.94 -14.68
C GLY A 106 -16.91 8.01 -15.86
N VAL A 107 -18.13 7.58 -16.08
CA VAL A 107 -18.53 6.68 -17.15
C VAL A 107 -19.71 7.24 -17.92
N ILE A 108 -19.87 6.82 -19.19
CA ILE A 108 -21.07 7.13 -19.97
C ILE A 108 -22.04 5.96 -19.82
N ARG A 109 -23.15 6.19 -19.13
CA ARG A 109 -24.18 5.18 -18.90
C ARG A 109 -25.37 5.36 -19.84
N GLN A 110 -25.90 4.25 -20.34
CA GLN A 110 -27.17 4.22 -21.05
C GLN A 110 -28.31 4.61 -20.12
N CYS A 111 -29.17 5.52 -20.58
CA CYS A 111 -30.41 5.89 -19.90
C CYS A 111 -31.58 5.84 -20.88
N TYR A 112 -32.81 5.84 -20.33
CA TYR A 112 -34.05 5.88 -21.13
C TYR A 112 -34.75 7.20 -20.85
N LEU A 113 -35.11 7.90 -21.89
CA LEU A 113 -35.92 9.10 -21.80
C LEU A 113 -37.41 8.74 -21.52
N GLU A 114 -38.23 9.72 -21.13
CA GLU A 114 -39.66 9.50 -20.83
C GLU A 114 -40.43 8.91 -21.99
N ASP A 115 -40.02 9.16 -23.22
CA ASP A 115 -40.63 8.63 -24.43
C ASP A 115 -40.14 7.21 -24.80
N GLY A 116 -39.27 6.60 -23.97
CA GLY A 116 -38.65 5.29 -24.18
C GLY A 116 -37.45 5.29 -25.12
N THR A 117 -37.03 6.46 -25.61
CA THR A 117 -35.83 6.58 -26.43
C THR A 117 -34.55 6.31 -25.61
N ILE A 118 -33.62 5.56 -26.21
CA ILE A 118 -32.30 5.32 -25.59
C ILE A 118 -31.45 6.58 -25.72
N SER A 119 -30.89 7.01 -24.62
CA SER A 119 -29.93 8.11 -24.53
C SER A 119 -28.74 7.70 -23.68
N SER A 120 -27.79 8.59 -23.49
CA SER A 120 -26.63 8.38 -22.62
C SER A 120 -26.42 9.57 -21.70
N GLU A 121 -25.91 9.30 -20.51
CA GLU A 121 -25.57 10.31 -19.52
C GLU A 121 -24.16 10.08 -18.97
N PHE A 122 -23.47 11.17 -18.64
CA PHE A 122 -22.21 11.07 -17.89
C PHE A 122 -22.53 10.90 -16.40
N VAL A 123 -22.01 9.84 -15.83
CA VAL A 123 -22.12 9.54 -14.39
C VAL A 123 -20.73 9.75 -13.77
N GLU A 124 -20.62 10.82 -12.99
CA GLU A 124 -19.41 11.09 -12.22
C GLU A 124 -19.26 10.04 -11.13
N THR A 125 -18.07 9.48 -10.98
CA THR A 125 -17.76 8.45 -9.98
C THR A 125 -16.33 8.58 -9.51
N ASP A 126 -16.11 8.29 -8.24
CA ASP A 126 -14.77 8.23 -7.67
C ASP A 126 -14.07 6.93 -8.09
N VAL A 127 -12.82 7.07 -8.49
CA VAL A 127 -11.91 5.95 -8.74
C VAL A 127 -11.11 5.67 -7.48
N TYR A 128 -11.22 4.47 -6.92
CA TYR A 128 -10.57 4.10 -5.66
C TYR A 128 -9.26 3.34 -5.86
N SER A 129 -9.14 2.59 -6.94
CA SER A 129 -7.95 1.82 -7.28
C SER A 129 -7.92 1.49 -8.76
N TYR A 130 -6.75 1.13 -9.27
CA TYR A 130 -6.52 0.65 -10.63
C TYR A 130 -5.69 -0.61 -10.60
N ASP A 131 -6.17 -1.65 -11.26
CA ASP A 131 -5.43 -2.89 -11.49
C ASP A 131 -4.81 -2.86 -12.88
N SER A 132 -3.47 -2.76 -12.93
CA SER A 132 -2.71 -2.66 -14.17
C SER A 132 -2.56 -4.00 -14.90
N GLU A 133 -2.78 -5.14 -14.23
CA GLU A 133 -2.70 -6.46 -14.83
C GLU A 133 -4.00 -6.79 -15.58
N GLU A 134 -5.13 -6.52 -14.92
CA GLU A 134 -6.47 -6.72 -15.51
C GLU A 134 -6.99 -5.51 -16.27
N LYS A 135 -6.32 -4.36 -16.18
CA LYS A 135 -6.70 -3.07 -16.79
C LYS A 135 -8.11 -2.64 -16.42
N VAL A 136 -8.42 -2.68 -15.15
CA VAL A 136 -9.71 -2.29 -14.61
C VAL A 136 -9.59 -1.25 -13.50
N TYR A 137 -10.57 -0.37 -13.44
CA TYR A 137 -10.78 0.58 -12.34
C TYR A 137 -11.78 0.05 -11.34
N TYR A 138 -11.56 0.36 -10.07
CA TYR A 138 -12.47 0.09 -8.95
C TYR A 138 -13.35 1.32 -8.73
N LEU A 139 -14.61 1.26 -9.16
CA LEU A 139 -15.58 2.34 -9.05
C LEU A 139 -16.60 2.09 -7.94
N ASP A 140 -17.08 3.18 -7.32
CA ASP A 140 -18.04 3.08 -6.21
C ASP A 140 -19.35 2.43 -6.66
N ALA A 141 -19.75 1.39 -5.92
CA ALA A 141 -20.99 0.67 -6.18
C ALA A 141 -22.26 1.47 -5.81
N SER A 142 -22.12 2.67 -5.22
CA SER A 142 -23.27 3.52 -4.87
C SER A 142 -23.85 4.29 -6.06
N VAL A 143 -23.04 4.52 -7.11
CA VAL A 143 -23.47 5.32 -8.29
C VAL A 143 -23.81 4.47 -9.51
N LEU A 144 -23.44 3.20 -9.51
CA LEU A 144 -23.70 2.24 -10.58
C LEU A 144 -24.52 1.06 -10.05
N ASN A 145 -25.27 0.41 -10.94
CA ASN A 145 -26.00 -0.80 -10.62
C ASN A 145 -25.52 -1.96 -11.50
N ALA A 146 -25.64 -3.17 -10.95
CA ALA A 146 -25.42 -4.36 -11.77
C ALA A 146 -26.46 -4.38 -12.93
N GLY A 147 -25.97 -4.58 -14.16
CA GLY A 147 -26.78 -4.53 -15.36
C GLY A 147 -26.80 -3.19 -16.07
N ASP A 148 -26.23 -2.12 -15.50
CA ASP A 148 -26.02 -0.87 -16.22
C ASP A 148 -25.17 -1.12 -17.46
N VAL A 149 -25.53 -0.48 -18.56
CA VAL A 149 -24.79 -0.56 -19.83
C VAL A 149 -23.98 0.73 -19.99
N LEU A 150 -22.68 0.57 -20.15
CA LEU A 150 -21.75 1.66 -20.36
C LEU A 150 -21.34 1.73 -21.82
N TYR A 151 -21.10 2.95 -22.32
CA TYR A 151 -20.60 3.21 -23.66
C TYR A 151 -19.14 3.64 -23.63
N LYS A 152 -18.38 3.11 -24.59
CA LYS A 152 -17.03 3.61 -24.85
C LYS A 152 -17.10 4.87 -25.70
N THR A 153 -16.30 5.88 -25.36
CA THR A 153 -16.23 7.12 -26.14
C THR A 153 -15.78 6.83 -27.58
N ASP A 154 -16.45 7.44 -28.54
CA ASP A 154 -16.16 7.33 -29.97
C ASP A 154 -16.24 5.90 -30.55
N SER A 155 -16.97 5.01 -29.89
CA SER A 155 -17.17 3.62 -30.29
C SER A 155 -18.62 3.20 -30.09
N GLN A 156 -19.01 2.10 -30.73
CA GLN A 156 -20.30 1.43 -30.49
C GLN A 156 -20.16 0.28 -29.46
N GLU A 157 -18.98 0.13 -28.88
CA GLU A 157 -18.74 -0.89 -27.87
C GLU A 157 -19.48 -0.56 -26.59
N THR A 158 -20.01 -1.59 -25.96
CA THR A 158 -20.73 -1.50 -24.70
C THR A 158 -20.16 -2.45 -23.68
N TYR A 159 -20.22 -2.08 -22.43
CA TYR A 159 -19.84 -2.88 -21.29
C TYR A 159 -21.00 -2.99 -20.30
N THR A 160 -21.34 -4.21 -19.91
CA THR A 160 -22.38 -4.42 -18.89
C THR A 160 -21.75 -4.55 -17.52
N VAL A 161 -22.12 -3.67 -16.62
CA VAL A 161 -21.64 -3.65 -15.22
C VAL A 161 -22.07 -4.92 -14.51
N SER A 162 -21.13 -5.76 -14.13
CA SER A 162 -21.42 -7.04 -13.48
C SER A 162 -20.32 -7.51 -12.52
N LYS A 163 -19.05 -7.28 -12.86
CA LYS A 163 -17.93 -7.74 -12.05
C LYS A 163 -17.76 -6.88 -10.82
N ARG A 164 -17.53 -7.53 -9.68
CA ARG A 164 -17.25 -6.88 -8.39
C ARG A 164 -16.00 -7.43 -7.76
N ALA A 165 -15.32 -6.59 -7.00
CA ALA A 165 -14.26 -6.99 -6.07
C ALA A 165 -14.30 -6.13 -4.82
N SER A 166 -13.74 -6.66 -3.73
CA SER A 166 -13.64 -5.94 -2.47
C SER A 166 -12.24 -5.39 -2.28
N LEU A 167 -12.15 -4.21 -1.69
CA LEU A 167 -10.90 -3.64 -1.18
C LEU A 167 -10.98 -3.52 0.34
N ILE A 168 -9.86 -3.80 0.98
CA ILE A 168 -9.69 -3.57 2.42
C ILE A 168 -9.22 -2.13 2.62
N GLY A 169 -9.85 -1.42 3.54
CA GLY A 169 -9.53 -0.02 3.78
C GLY A 169 -10.03 0.50 5.11
N VAL A 170 -9.93 1.80 5.27
CA VAL A 170 -10.45 2.56 6.41
C VAL A 170 -11.23 3.77 5.92
N TYR A 171 -12.16 4.25 6.73
CA TYR A 171 -12.79 5.52 6.49
C TYR A 171 -12.00 6.65 7.15
N ASN A 172 -11.48 7.57 6.34
CA ASN A 172 -10.86 8.79 6.81
C ASN A 172 -11.91 9.89 6.93
N MET A 173 -12.10 10.39 8.16
CA MET A 173 -13.00 11.51 8.42
C MET A 173 -12.29 12.83 8.13
N ASN A 174 -12.67 13.50 7.06
CA ASN A 174 -12.13 14.81 6.69
C ASN A 174 -13.27 15.82 6.57
N LYS A 175 -13.24 16.87 7.41
CA LYS A 175 -14.21 17.99 7.40
C LYS A 175 -15.68 17.58 7.34
N GLY A 176 -16.03 16.45 7.98
CA GLY A 176 -17.41 15.94 8.04
C GLY A 176 -17.77 14.94 6.94
N TYR A 177 -16.85 14.62 6.03
CA TYR A 177 -17.03 13.57 5.04
C TYR A 177 -16.18 12.35 5.41
N ALA A 178 -16.75 11.15 5.22
CA ALA A 178 -16.05 9.88 5.39
C ALA A 178 -15.60 9.41 4.00
N ASP A 179 -14.29 9.42 3.79
CA ASP A 179 -13.67 8.99 2.53
C ASP A 179 -12.96 7.64 2.73
N PHE A 180 -13.29 6.66 1.89
CA PHE A 180 -12.66 5.35 1.94
C PHE A 180 -11.24 5.43 1.39
N LYS A 181 -10.27 4.92 2.15
CA LYS A 181 -8.87 4.79 1.74
C LYS A 181 -8.45 3.34 1.79
N GLN A 182 -8.01 2.81 0.65
CA GLN A 182 -7.42 1.49 0.59
C GLN A 182 -6.17 1.43 1.47
N ILE A 183 -5.98 0.32 2.18
CA ILE A 183 -4.80 0.06 2.99
C ILE A 183 -4.17 -1.28 2.60
N GLN A 184 -2.89 -1.38 2.86
CA GLN A 184 -2.17 -2.64 2.89
C GLN A 184 -1.83 -2.97 4.34
N ILE A 185 -2.21 -4.16 4.80
CA ILE A 185 -1.87 -4.63 6.14
C ILE A 185 -0.45 -5.17 6.11
N LEU A 186 0.47 -4.47 6.78
CA LEU A 186 1.87 -4.86 6.87
C LEU A 186 2.09 -5.83 8.04
N ASN A 187 1.39 -5.59 9.15
CA ASN A 187 1.44 -6.43 10.34
C ASN A 187 0.13 -6.30 11.11
N GLN A 188 -0.35 -7.39 11.67
CA GLN A 188 -1.57 -7.45 12.48
C GLN A 188 -1.26 -8.15 13.80
N ASN A 189 -1.50 -7.46 14.91
CA ASN A 189 -1.41 -8.03 16.24
C ASN A 189 -2.81 -8.49 16.67
N GLU A 190 -2.89 -9.66 17.24
CA GLU A 190 -4.09 -10.12 17.95
C GLU A 190 -4.13 -9.37 19.29
N GLU A 191 -5.10 -8.47 19.48
CA GLU A 191 -5.57 -7.97 20.77
C GLU A 191 -6.99 -8.45 21.00
#